data_5978edb7b6053215a3700068d07e94d2
#
_entry.id   5978edb7b6053215a3700068d07e94d2
#
_cell.length_a   1.000
_cell.length_b   1.000
_cell.length_c   1.000
_cell.angle_alpha   90.00
_cell.angle_beta   90.00
_cell.angle_gamma   90.00
#
_symmetry.space_group_name_H-M   'P 1'
#
loop_
_entity.id
_entity.type
_entity.pdbx_description
1 polymer ?
#
loop_
_entity_poly.entity_id
_entity_poly.type
_entity_poly.pdbx_seq_one_letter_code
_entity_poly.pdbx_strand_id
1 'polypeptide(L)' 'DDENWQQILEQQYNKKYKNSPIEGYNDKAKRIRFLQYRGFTLDMIYRII' A
#
# COMPACT_ATOMS: atom_id res chain seq x y z
N ASP A 1 -15.80 0.25 9.48
CA ASP A 1 -16.20 1.31 8.58
C ASP A 1 -15.31 1.38 7.36
N ASP A 2 -15.93 1.73 6.23
CA ASP A 2 -15.23 1.74 4.97
C ASP A 2 -14.12 2.78 4.93
N GLU A 3 -14.24 3.83 5.73
CA GLU A 3 -13.25 4.89 5.72
C GLU A 3 -11.99 4.56 6.51
N ASN A 4 -12.09 3.61 7.45
CA ASN A 4 -10.94 3.25 8.27
C ASN A 4 -9.91 2.43 7.51
N TRP A 5 -10.30 1.77 6.44
CA TRP A 5 -9.36 0.94 5.69
C TRP A 5 -8.22 1.76 5.11
N GLN A 6 -8.50 2.98 4.69
CA GLN A 6 -7.48 3.83 4.09
C GLN A 6 -6.41 4.19 5.11
N GLN A 7 -6.83 4.54 6.33
CA GLN A 7 -5.87 4.85 7.39
C GLN A 7 -5.03 3.63 7.74
N ILE A 8 -5.67 2.48 7.86
CA ILE A 8 -4.94 1.25 8.17
C ILE A 8 -3.95 0.91 7.08
N LEU A 9 -4.37 1.04 5.82
CA LEU A 9 -3.50 0.75 4.70
C LEU A 9 -2.30 1.68 4.67
N GLU A 10 -2.54 2.97 4.87
CA GLU A 10 -1.46 3.94 4.91
C GLU A 10 -0.49 3.67 6.06
N GLN A 11 -1.01 3.29 7.21
CA GLN A 11 -0.15 2.95 8.34
C GLN A 11 0.74 1.76 8.03
N GLN A 12 0.16 0.71 7.47
CA GLN A 12 0.94 -0.48 7.12
C GLN A 12 1.98 -0.16 6.06
N TYR A 13 1.60 0.65 5.09
CA TYR A 13 2.50 1.03 4.03
C TYR A 13 3.67 1.86 4.56
N ASN A 14 3.36 2.89 5.35
CA ASN A 14 4.38 3.77 5.89
C ASN A 14 5.29 3.05 6.90
N LYS A 15 4.73 2.10 7.62
CA LYS A 15 5.52 1.35 8.58
C LYS A 15 6.61 0.54 7.89
N LYS A 16 6.33 0.02 6.71
CA LYS A 16 7.30 -0.77 5.98
C LYS A 16 8.23 0.09 5.12
N TYR A 17 7.69 1.09 4.46
CA TYR A 17 8.45 1.85 3.47
C TYR A 17 8.81 3.26 3.91
N LYS A 18 8.23 3.75 4.99
CA LYS A 18 8.60 5.03 5.62
C LYS A 18 8.68 6.19 4.63
N ASN A 19 7.67 6.30 3.75
CA ASN A 19 7.61 7.36 2.75
C ASN A 19 8.71 7.30 1.71
N SER A 20 9.35 6.15 1.56
CA SER A 20 10.36 5.97 0.53
C SER A 20 9.74 6.08 -0.86
N PRO A 21 10.38 6.79 -1.80
CA PRO A 21 9.85 6.88 -3.15
C PRO A 21 9.91 5.54 -3.86
N ILE A 22 9.00 5.35 -4.80
CA ILE A 22 8.98 4.14 -5.61
C ILE A 22 10.12 4.22 -6.62
N GLU A 23 10.97 3.21 -6.61
CA GLU A 23 12.14 3.15 -7.47
C GLU A 23 11.92 2.15 -8.60
N GLY A 24 11.09 2.51 -9.57
CA GLY A 24 10.86 1.69 -10.72
C GLY A 24 9.66 0.78 -10.59
N TYR A 25 9.39 0.07 -11.68
CA TYR A 25 8.22 -0.77 -11.79
C TYR A 25 8.26 -1.96 -10.83
N ASN A 26 9.44 -2.57 -10.69
CA ASN A 26 9.57 -3.74 -9.83
C ASN A 26 9.29 -3.40 -8.37
N ASP A 27 9.76 -2.24 -7.93
CA ASP A 27 9.53 -1.80 -6.57
C ASP A 27 8.04 -1.55 -6.32
N LYS A 28 7.39 -0.93 -7.28
CA LYS A 28 5.96 -0.68 -7.18
C LYS A 28 5.17 -1.99 -7.09
N ALA A 29 5.54 -2.96 -7.91
CA ALA A 29 4.87 -4.25 -7.89
C ALA A 29 5.04 -4.96 -6.55
N LYS A 30 6.21 -4.86 -5.96
CA LYS A 30 6.47 -5.47 -4.65
C LYS A 30 5.59 -4.84 -3.58
N ARG A 31 5.44 -3.53 -3.61
CA ARG A 31 4.60 -2.84 -2.63
C ARG A 31 3.14 -3.20 -2.79
N ILE A 32 2.68 -3.30 -4.03
CA ILE A 32 1.31 -3.69 -4.30
C ILE A 32 1.06 -5.10 -3.76
N ARG A 33 1.96 -6.02 -4.04
CA ARG A 33 1.81 -7.39 -3.58
C ARG A 33 1.83 -7.47 -2.04
N PHE A 34 2.69 -6.69 -1.41
CA PHE A 34 2.74 -6.64 0.04
C PHE A 34 1.39 -6.26 0.63
N LEU A 35 0.76 -5.23 0.07
CA LEU A 35 -0.52 -4.77 0.57
C LEU A 35 -1.64 -5.76 0.25
N GLN A 36 -1.56 -6.46 -0.88
CA GLN A 36 -2.53 -7.50 -1.18
C GLN A 36 -2.49 -8.63 -0.16
N TYR A 37 -1.31 -8.99 0.31
CA TYR A 37 -1.17 -10.00 1.34
C TYR A 37 -1.77 -9.55 2.66
N ARG A 38 -1.89 -8.25 2.87
CA ARG A 38 -2.54 -7.71 4.05
C ARG A 38 -4.06 -7.71 3.95
N GLY A 39 -4.59 -8.05 2.78
CA GLY A 39 -6.02 -8.10 2.57
C GLY A 39 -6.64 -6.93 1.85
N PHE A 40 -5.82 -6.02 1.35
CA PHE A 40 -6.31 -4.86 0.61
C PHE A 40 -6.47 -5.21 -0.87
N THR A 41 -7.47 -4.59 -1.50
CA THR A 41 -7.69 -4.81 -2.93
C THR A 41 -6.79 -3.90 -3.75
N LEU A 42 -6.65 -4.23 -5.04
CA LEU A 42 -5.86 -3.39 -5.93
C LEU A 42 -6.42 -1.97 -6.01
N ASP A 43 -7.73 -1.84 -6.02
CA ASP A 43 -8.37 -0.54 -6.07
C ASP A 43 -7.97 0.32 -4.87
N MET A 44 -7.98 -0.29 -3.69
CA MET A 44 -7.56 0.40 -2.48
C MET A 44 -6.10 0.83 -2.55
N ILE A 45 -5.25 -0.07 -3.01
CA ILE A 45 -3.82 0.17 -3.08
C ILE A 45 -3.50 1.32 -4.03
N TYR A 46 -4.16 1.33 -5.19
CA TYR A 46 -3.90 2.37 -6.17
C TYR A 46 -4.37 3.76 -5.74
N ARG A 47 -5.19 3.83 -4.70
CA ARG A 47 -5.62 5.12 -4.18
C ARG A 47 -4.54 5.82 -3.37
N ILE A 48 -3.57 5.06 -2.85
CA ILE A 48 -2.49 5.65 -2.06
C ILE A 48 -1.14 5.55 -2.76
N ILE A 49 -1.00 4.66 -3.70
CA ILE A 49 0.21 4.55 -4.50
C ILE A 49 0.06 5.36 -5.77
#